data_3d31d10b3f39171b587502fe47734296
#
_entry.id   3d31d10b3f39171b587502fe47734296
#
_cell.length_a   1.000
_cell.length_b   1.000
_cell.length_c   1.000
_cell.angle_alpha   90.00
_cell.angle_beta   90.00
_cell.angle_gamma   90.00
#
_symmetry.space_group_name_H-M   'P 1'
#
loop_
_entity.id
_entity.type
_entity.pdbx_description
1 polymer ?
#
loop_
_entity_poly.entity_id
_entity_poly.type
_entity_poly.pdbx_seq_one_letter_code
_entity_poly.pdbx_strand_id
1 'polypeptide(L)'
;YRKAVFEEIGYFDENHFAYLEDMDIGYRARIYGYTNWYEPKAKVLHMGSATSGSRYNEFKTKLASANNAYLIGKNMPLLQWLINLPFLLVGFLVKATFFFMKKMGMLYVKGYFSGIARRFTKVGRNNKVPFKMTHFVNYCKIEIWLILGTFRVFRKY
;
A
#
# COMPACT_ATOMS: atom_id res chain seq x y z
N TYR A 1 5.02 6.51 15.96
CA TYR A 1 5.48 7.57 15.05
C TYR A 1 5.92 8.80 15.83
N ARG A 2 6.94 9.50 15.33
CA ARG A 2 7.34 10.81 15.87
C ARG A 2 6.48 11.90 15.21
N LYS A 3 6.00 12.87 15.99
CA LYS A 3 5.13 13.95 15.49
C LYS A 3 5.80 14.74 14.35
N ALA A 4 7.07 15.08 14.48
CA ALA A 4 7.83 15.80 13.46
C ALA A 4 7.82 15.10 12.08
N VAL A 5 7.75 13.76 12.04
CA VAL A 5 7.64 13.03 10.77
C VAL A 5 6.32 13.35 10.08
N PHE A 6 5.19 13.38 10.80
CA PHE A 6 3.91 13.74 10.23
C PHE A 6 3.84 15.19 9.73
N GLU A 7 4.53 16.10 10.41
CA GLU A 7 4.60 17.51 10.00
C GLU A 7 5.31 17.66 8.63
N GLU A 8 6.24 16.76 8.32
CA GLU A 8 6.99 16.77 7.06
C GLU A 8 6.32 15.94 5.95
N ILE A 9 5.88 14.71 6.27
CA ILE A 9 5.33 13.80 5.26
C ILE A 9 3.81 13.90 5.10
N GLY A 10 3.13 14.64 5.96
CA GLY A 10 1.67 14.70 6.08
C GLY A 10 1.09 13.57 6.94
N TYR A 11 -0.12 13.79 7.42
CA TYR A 11 -0.87 12.85 8.28
C TYR A 11 -1.46 11.69 7.50
N PHE A 12 -2.31 10.89 8.18
CA PHE A 12 -3.06 9.80 7.55
C PHE A 12 -3.97 10.32 6.44
N ASP A 13 -3.99 9.62 5.33
CA ASP A 13 -4.88 9.94 4.21
C ASP A 13 -6.26 9.31 4.47
N GLU A 14 -7.24 10.15 4.75
CA GLU A 14 -8.61 9.74 5.06
C GLU A 14 -9.28 8.93 3.94
N ASN A 15 -8.77 9.03 2.68
CA ASN A 15 -9.25 8.21 1.59
C ASN A 15 -8.98 6.70 1.78
N HIS A 16 -8.06 6.33 2.67
CA HIS A 16 -7.88 4.92 3.02
C HIS A 16 -9.03 4.42 3.89
N PHE A 17 -9.64 5.27 4.72
CA PHE A 17 -10.62 4.93 5.74
C PHE A 17 -10.10 3.86 6.73
N ALA A 18 -9.77 2.66 6.24
CA ALA A 18 -9.15 1.57 6.99
C ALA A 18 -8.39 0.64 6.02
N TYR A 19 -7.36 -0.05 6.52
CA TYR A 19 -6.43 -0.93 5.80
C TYR A 19 -5.47 -0.21 4.86
N LEU A 20 -4.17 -0.51 5.03
CA LEU A 20 -3.02 0.01 4.27
C LEU A 20 -2.70 1.49 4.53
N GLU A 21 -3.36 2.16 5.47
CA GLU A 21 -3.02 3.51 5.92
C GLU A 21 -1.64 3.55 6.58
N ASP A 22 -1.27 2.51 7.30
CA ASP A 22 0.04 2.31 7.91
C ASP A 22 1.13 2.09 6.86
N MET A 23 0.84 1.33 5.81
CA MET A 23 1.74 1.14 4.68
C MET A 23 1.95 2.44 3.90
N ASP A 24 0.91 3.25 3.73
CA ASP A 24 0.99 4.57 3.09
C ASP A 24 1.94 5.49 3.87
N ILE A 25 1.77 5.61 5.18
CA ILE A 25 2.66 6.38 6.05
C ILE A 25 4.09 5.84 5.98
N GLY A 26 4.25 4.52 6.08
CA GLY A 26 5.57 3.88 6.01
C GLY A 26 6.28 4.12 4.69
N TYR A 27 5.56 4.10 3.57
CA TYR A 27 6.10 4.38 2.25
C TYR A 27 6.51 5.85 2.11
N ARG A 28 5.65 6.80 2.51
CA ARG A 28 5.96 8.23 2.50
C ARG A 28 7.15 8.56 3.38
N ALA A 29 7.23 7.99 4.58
CA ALA A 29 8.38 8.16 5.46
C ALA A 29 9.69 7.72 4.77
N ARG A 30 9.66 6.60 4.05
CA ARG A 30 10.82 6.13 3.27
C ARG A 30 11.21 7.08 2.14
N ILE A 31 10.24 7.68 1.44
CA ILE A 31 10.51 8.69 0.39
C ILE A 31 11.29 9.87 0.99
N TYR A 32 10.94 10.29 2.20
CA TYR A 32 11.60 11.40 2.89
C TYR A 32 12.88 10.98 3.64
N GLY A 33 13.32 9.73 3.52
CA GLY A 33 14.59 9.24 4.09
C GLY A 33 14.48 8.71 5.52
N TYR A 34 13.30 8.68 6.09
CA TYR A 34 13.06 8.06 7.40
C TYR A 34 13.14 6.54 7.33
N THR A 35 13.44 5.91 8.47
CA THR A 35 13.48 4.45 8.62
C THR A 35 12.27 3.95 9.41
N ASN A 36 11.73 2.82 8.97
CA ASN A 36 10.70 2.11 9.71
C ASN A 36 11.38 1.02 10.55
N TRP A 37 11.14 1.04 11.85
CA TRP A 37 11.72 0.09 12.80
C TRP A 37 10.64 -0.80 13.39
N TYR A 38 10.97 -2.07 13.55
CA TYR A 38 10.17 -3.00 14.34
C TYR A 38 10.71 -3.01 15.78
N GLU A 39 9.84 -2.74 16.77
CA GLU A 39 10.17 -2.79 18.18
C GLU A 39 9.45 -3.98 18.83
N PRO A 40 10.14 -5.11 19.07
CA PRO A 40 9.51 -6.33 19.58
C PRO A 40 8.98 -6.22 21.01
N LYS A 41 9.43 -5.21 21.78
CA LYS A 41 8.94 -4.91 23.13
C LYS A 41 7.63 -4.15 23.13
N ALA A 42 7.28 -3.44 22.05
CA ALA A 42 6.02 -2.73 21.90
C ALA A 42 4.90 -3.72 21.59
N LYS A 43 4.34 -4.32 22.61
CA LYS A 43 3.27 -5.32 22.50
C LYS A 43 1.91 -4.67 22.68
N VAL A 44 0.98 -4.99 21.79
CA VAL A 44 -0.43 -4.59 21.89
C VAL A 44 -1.32 -5.81 21.76
N LEU A 45 -2.41 -5.84 22.50
CA LEU A 45 -3.46 -6.84 22.33
C LEU A 45 -4.37 -6.40 21.19
N HIS A 46 -4.27 -7.08 20.06
CA HIS A 46 -5.07 -6.78 18.88
C HIS A 46 -6.26 -7.76 18.78
N MET A 47 -7.45 -7.27 19.03
CA MET A 47 -8.69 -8.05 18.87
C MET A 47 -9.05 -8.16 17.38
N GLY A 48 -8.30 -8.96 16.65
CA GLY A 48 -8.43 -9.10 15.19
C GLY A 48 -9.86 -9.40 14.75
N SER A 49 -10.34 -8.63 13.79
CA SER A 49 -11.68 -8.79 13.20
C SER A 49 -12.88 -8.55 14.13
N ALA A 50 -12.69 -8.04 15.35
CA ALA A 50 -13.79 -7.77 16.27
C ALA A 50 -14.86 -6.84 15.67
N THR A 51 -14.44 -5.81 14.94
CA THR A 51 -15.33 -4.83 14.30
C THR A 51 -15.85 -5.26 12.93
N SER A 52 -15.10 -6.09 12.21
CA SER A 52 -15.36 -6.39 10.79
C SER A 52 -15.65 -7.88 10.51
N GLY A 53 -15.83 -8.68 11.56
CA GLY A 53 -16.18 -10.10 11.46
C GLY A 53 -15.05 -10.99 10.96
N SER A 54 -15.30 -11.86 9.98
CA SER A 54 -14.33 -12.84 9.50
C SER A 54 -13.07 -12.24 8.89
N ARG A 55 -11.99 -13.03 8.82
CA ARG A 55 -10.72 -12.67 8.19
C ARG A 55 -10.91 -12.22 6.73
N TYR A 56 -11.78 -12.89 5.98
CA TYR A 56 -12.16 -12.56 4.60
C TYR A 56 -13.64 -12.28 4.56
N ASN A 57 -14.02 -11.08 4.17
CA ASN A 57 -15.40 -10.68 3.93
C ASN A 57 -15.45 -9.63 2.81
N GLU A 58 -16.63 -9.31 2.34
CA GLU A 58 -16.83 -8.41 1.21
C GLU A 58 -16.29 -7.00 1.47
N PHE A 59 -16.56 -6.47 2.66
CA PHE A 59 -16.09 -5.15 3.06
C PHE A 59 -14.56 -5.04 3.02
N LYS A 60 -13.86 -5.99 3.68
CA LYS A 60 -12.39 -6.02 3.70
C LYS A 60 -11.81 -6.22 2.30
N THR A 61 -12.37 -7.16 1.54
CA THR A 61 -11.88 -7.47 0.19
C THR A 61 -11.97 -6.27 -0.73
N LYS A 62 -13.12 -5.60 -0.77
CA LYS A 62 -13.34 -4.41 -1.58
C LYS A 62 -12.44 -3.25 -1.15
N LEU A 63 -12.40 -2.96 0.14
CA LEU A 63 -11.66 -1.81 0.66
C LEU A 63 -10.15 -2.01 0.55
N ALA A 64 -9.62 -3.17 0.96
CA ALA A 64 -8.18 -3.44 0.88
C ALA A 64 -7.68 -3.51 -0.57
N SER A 65 -8.47 -4.05 -1.51
CA SER A 65 -8.09 -4.04 -2.93
C SER A 65 -8.06 -2.62 -3.51
N ALA A 66 -9.04 -1.80 -3.17
CA ALA A 66 -9.08 -0.39 -3.59
C ALA A 66 -7.91 0.41 -3.00
N ASN A 67 -7.66 0.24 -1.71
CA ASN A 67 -6.59 0.95 -1.03
C ASN A 67 -5.19 0.53 -1.53
N ASN A 68 -4.99 -0.75 -1.87
CA ASN A 68 -3.75 -1.21 -2.47
C ASN A 68 -3.45 -0.52 -3.81
N ALA A 69 -4.44 -0.47 -4.71
CA ALA A 69 -4.30 0.21 -5.99
C ALA A 69 -4.11 1.72 -5.84
N TYR A 70 -4.86 2.34 -4.92
CA TYR A 70 -4.75 3.77 -4.62
C TYR A 70 -3.39 4.14 -4.04
N LEU A 71 -2.87 3.36 -3.07
CA LEU A 71 -1.55 3.55 -2.44
C LEU A 71 -0.43 3.55 -3.50
N ILE A 72 -0.45 2.54 -4.39
CA ILE A 72 0.52 2.44 -5.48
C ILE A 72 0.45 3.66 -6.38
N GLY A 73 -0.74 3.99 -6.87
CA GLY A 73 -0.95 5.12 -7.77
C GLY A 73 -0.63 6.48 -7.17
N LYS A 74 -0.77 6.63 -5.84
CA LYS A 74 -0.49 7.87 -5.10
C LYS A 74 1.01 8.08 -4.86
N ASN A 75 1.71 7.04 -4.43
CA ASN A 75 3.06 7.15 -3.89
C ASN A 75 4.17 6.85 -4.91
N MET A 76 3.92 5.95 -5.87
CA MET A 76 4.93 5.60 -6.87
C MET A 76 5.02 6.64 -7.98
N PRO A 77 6.22 7.17 -8.28
CA PRO A 77 6.46 7.95 -9.49
C PRO A 77 6.36 7.05 -10.73
N LEU A 78 6.12 7.65 -11.89
CA LEU A 78 5.86 6.93 -13.14
C LEU A 78 6.95 5.89 -13.46
N LEU A 79 8.22 6.27 -13.33
CA LEU A 79 9.33 5.35 -13.63
C LEU A 79 9.31 4.11 -12.73
N GLN A 80 9.13 4.33 -11.41
CA GLN A 80 9.05 3.22 -10.46
C GLN A 80 7.83 2.33 -10.73
N TRP A 81 6.69 2.94 -11.10
CA TRP A 81 5.50 2.20 -11.48
C TRP A 81 5.74 1.32 -12.72
N LEU A 82 6.43 1.84 -13.75
CA LEU A 82 6.77 1.08 -14.96
C LEU A 82 7.71 -0.08 -14.66
N ILE A 83 8.75 0.13 -13.84
CA ILE A 83 9.69 -0.93 -13.45
C ILE A 83 8.95 -2.05 -12.70
N ASN A 84 8.02 -1.69 -11.81
CA ASN A 84 7.27 -2.66 -11.02
C ASN A 84 6.05 -3.25 -11.74
N LEU A 85 5.69 -2.78 -12.92
CA LEU A 85 4.48 -3.20 -13.63
C LEU A 85 4.35 -4.72 -13.78
N PRO A 86 5.38 -5.49 -14.16
CA PRO A 86 5.28 -6.95 -14.23
C PRO A 86 4.92 -7.59 -12.88
N PHE A 87 5.55 -7.15 -11.80
CA PHE A 87 5.29 -7.65 -10.45
C PHE A 87 3.89 -7.26 -9.96
N LEU A 88 3.43 -6.06 -10.28
CA LEU A 88 2.09 -5.58 -9.97
C LEU A 88 1.02 -6.39 -10.70
N LEU A 89 1.24 -6.71 -11.97
CA LEU A 89 0.33 -7.55 -12.76
C LEU A 89 0.27 -8.97 -12.20
N VAL A 90 1.42 -9.60 -11.95
CA VAL A 90 1.46 -10.94 -11.34
C VAL A 90 0.78 -10.93 -9.97
N GLY A 91 1.09 -9.95 -9.12
CA GLY A 91 0.48 -9.82 -7.80
C GLY A 91 -1.04 -9.60 -7.87
N PHE A 92 -1.52 -8.83 -8.85
CA PHE A 92 -2.95 -8.65 -9.11
C PHE A 92 -3.61 -9.98 -9.51
N LEU A 93 -3.02 -10.71 -10.47
CA LEU A 93 -3.55 -11.98 -10.97
C LEU A 93 -3.62 -13.03 -9.86
N VAL A 94 -2.54 -13.20 -9.10
CA VAL A 94 -2.49 -14.15 -7.96
C VAL A 94 -3.59 -13.84 -6.94
N LYS A 95 -3.73 -12.56 -6.54
CA LYS A 95 -4.78 -12.16 -5.59
C LYS A 95 -6.18 -12.29 -6.19
N ALA A 96 -6.37 -11.93 -7.45
CA ALA A 96 -7.65 -12.10 -8.13
C ALA A 96 -8.06 -13.58 -8.14
N THR A 97 -7.18 -14.49 -8.57
CA THR A 97 -7.42 -15.93 -8.56
C THR A 97 -7.79 -16.43 -7.16
N PHE A 98 -7.01 -16.04 -6.14
CA PHE A 98 -7.32 -16.37 -4.75
C PHE A 98 -8.72 -15.92 -4.33
N PHE A 99 -9.11 -14.69 -4.65
CA PHE A 99 -10.44 -14.19 -4.30
C PHE A 99 -11.56 -14.79 -5.16
N PHE A 100 -11.27 -15.21 -6.41
CA PHE A 100 -12.23 -15.99 -7.19
C PHE A 100 -12.51 -17.35 -6.53
N MET A 101 -11.49 -18.03 -6.02
CA MET A 101 -11.66 -19.27 -5.24
C MET A 101 -12.46 -19.04 -3.94
N LYS A 102 -12.41 -17.84 -3.37
CA LYS A 102 -13.20 -17.41 -2.20
C LYS A 102 -14.58 -16.85 -2.56
N LYS A 103 -15.03 -16.95 -3.81
CA LYS A 103 -16.30 -16.39 -4.34
C LYS A 103 -16.41 -14.85 -4.21
N MET A 104 -15.28 -14.16 -4.05
CA MET A 104 -15.20 -12.71 -3.93
C MET A 104 -14.35 -12.07 -5.04
N GLY A 105 -14.02 -12.80 -6.12
CA GLY A 105 -13.11 -12.34 -7.17
C GLY A 105 -13.58 -11.07 -7.87
N MET A 106 -14.85 -11.02 -8.28
CA MET A 106 -15.41 -9.83 -8.93
C MET A 106 -15.38 -8.60 -8.01
N LEU A 107 -15.59 -8.81 -6.71
CA LEU A 107 -15.54 -7.74 -5.71
C LEU A 107 -14.10 -7.20 -5.55
N TYR A 108 -13.11 -8.11 -5.54
CA TYR A 108 -11.70 -7.74 -5.53
C TYR A 108 -11.32 -6.91 -6.76
N VAL A 109 -11.71 -7.37 -7.95
CA VAL A 109 -11.41 -6.69 -9.22
C VAL A 109 -12.07 -5.30 -9.25
N LYS A 110 -13.36 -5.21 -8.95
CA LYS A 110 -14.08 -3.91 -8.87
C LYS A 110 -13.43 -2.97 -7.85
N GLY A 111 -13.06 -3.49 -6.68
CA GLY A 111 -12.33 -2.72 -5.66
C GLY A 111 -11.02 -2.17 -6.20
N TYR A 112 -10.20 -3.01 -6.84
CA TYR A 112 -8.91 -2.61 -7.39
C TYR A 112 -9.03 -1.47 -8.42
N PHE A 113 -9.93 -1.60 -9.39
CA PHE A 113 -10.16 -0.53 -10.38
C PHE A 113 -10.78 0.73 -9.76
N SER A 114 -11.62 0.58 -8.73
CA SER A 114 -12.10 1.73 -7.95
C SER A 114 -10.95 2.50 -7.28
N GLY A 115 -9.95 1.79 -6.78
CA GLY A 115 -8.74 2.41 -6.21
C GLY A 115 -7.91 3.16 -7.24
N ILE A 116 -7.76 2.59 -8.44
CA ILE A 116 -7.13 3.30 -9.57
C ILE A 116 -7.90 4.57 -9.91
N ALA A 117 -9.23 4.49 -10.04
CA ALA A 117 -10.08 5.63 -10.35
C ALA A 117 -9.99 6.72 -9.27
N ARG A 118 -9.94 6.32 -7.98
CA ARG A 118 -9.81 7.24 -6.84
C ARG A 118 -8.59 8.16 -6.96
N ARG A 119 -7.46 7.64 -7.48
CA ARG A 119 -6.25 8.45 -7.70
C ARG A 119 -6.51 9.66 -8.61
N PHE A 120 -7.42 9.54 -9.56
CA PHE A 120 -7.72 10.59 -10.54
C PHE A 120 -8.81 11.57 -10.08
N THR A 121 -9.43 11.35 -8.92
CA THR A 121 -10.33 12.32 -8.31
C THR A 121 -9.57 13.57 -7.87
N LYS A 122 -10.28 14.66 -7.59
CA LYS A 122 -9.68 15.90 -7.06
C LYS A 122 -8.87 15.61 -5.79
N VAL A 123 -9.44 14.86 -4.85
CA VAL A 123 -8.78 14.51 -3.59
C VAL A 123 -7.57 13.61 -3.81
N GLY A 124 -7.71 12.58 -4.66
CA GLY A 124 -6.59 11.69 -4.97
C GLY A 124 -5.42 12.40 -5.66
N ARG A 125 -5.69 13.41 -6.50
CA ARG A 125 -4.64 14.24 -7.10
C ARG A 125 -3.95 15.14 -6.07
N ASN A 126 -4.71 15.73 -5.15
CA ASN A 126 -4.16 16.58 -4.08
C ASN A 126 -3.27 15.77 -3.11
N ASN A 127 -3.64 14.51 -2.83
CA ASN A 127 -2.89 13.64 -1.93
C ASN A 127 -1.72 12.90 -2.60
N LYS A 128 -1.54 13.08 -3.92
CA LYS A 128 -0.42 12.45 -4.63
C LYS A 128 0.90 13.00 -4.12
N VAL A 129 1.83 12.09 -3.77
CA VAL A 129 3.20 12.47 -3.43
C VAL A 129 3.93 12.97 -4.67
N PRO A 130 4.36 14.24 -4.73
CA PRO A 130 5.10 14.76 -5.86
C PRO A 130 6.50 14.14 -5.91
N PHE A 131 6.94 13.75 -7.11
CA PHE A 131 8.33 13.37 -7.29
C PHE A 131 9.23 14.59 -7.13
N LYS A 132 10.24 14.48 -6.26
CA LYS A 132 11.28 15.49 -6.07
C LYS A 132 12.64 14.86 -6.30
N MET A 133 13.52 15.52 -7.06
CA MET A 133 14.91 15.05 -7.29
C MET A 133 15.70 14.89 -5.99
N THR A 134 15.42 15.70 -4.98
CA THR A 134 16.00 15.58 -3.63
C THR A 134 15.74 14.22 -2.97
N HIS A 135 14.68 13.52 -3.38
CA HIS A 135 14.32 12.20 -2.88
C HIS A 135 14.74 11.04 -3.81
N PHE A 136 15.42 11.33 -4.91
CA PHE A 136 15.78 10.33 -5.93
C PHE A 136 16.52 9.12 -5.33
N VAL A 137 17.53 9.35 -4.49
CA VAL A 137 18.29 8.28 -3.82
C VAL A 137 17.39 7.41 -2.93
N ASN A 138 16.40 8.02 -2.27
CA ASN A 138 15.45 7.29 -1.44
C ASN A 138 14.52 6.42 -2.28
N TYR A 139 14.06 6.90 -3.44
CA TYR A 139 13.31 6.08 -4.40
C TYR A 139 14.14 4.90 -4.90
N CYS A 140 15.42 5.07 -5.21
CA CYS A 140 16.31 3.97 -5.58
C CYS A 140 16.45 2.93 -4.45
N LYS A 141 16.61 3.38 -3.20
CA LYS A 141 16.64 2.49 -2.03
C LYS A 141 15.32 1.71 -1.87
N ILE A 142 14.18 2.38 -2.03
CA ILE A 142 12.86 1.73 -1.97
C ILE A 142 12.76 0.66 -3.06
N GLU A 143 13.19 0.98 -4.30
CA GLU A 143 13.16 0.03 -5.42
C GLU A 143 13.98 -1.22 -5.14
N ILE A 144 15.22 -1.06 -4.65
CA ILE A 144 16.06 -2.19 -4.25
C ILE A 144 15.34 -3.05 -3.19
N TRP A 145 14.71 -2.42 -2.19
CA TRP A 145 13.97 -3.16 -1.15
C TRP A 145 12.73 -3.88 -1.70
N LEU A 146 12.02 -3.30 -2.67
CA LEU A 146 10.87 -3.96 -3.32
C LEU A 146 11.33 -5.20 -4.08
N ILE A 147 12.40 -5.10 -4.88
CA ILE A 147 12.98 -6.22 -5.63
C ILE A 147 13.47 -7.30 -4.66
N LEU A 148 14.32 -6.94 -3.68
CA LEU A 148 14.82 -7.90 -2.71
C LEU A 148 13.72 -8.54 -1.87
N GLY A 149 12.67 -7.79 -1.54
CA GLY A 149 11.49 -8.28 -0.82
C GLY A 149 10.75 -9.36 -1.59
N THR A 150 10.58 -9.17 -2.88
CA THR A 150 9.95 -10.16 -3.76
C THR A 150 10.69 -11.50 -3.74
N PHE A 151 12.04 -11.48 -3.86
CA PHE A 151 12.84 -12.71 -3.83
C PHE A 151 12.95 -13.35 -2.44
N ARG A 152 12.87 -12.56 -1.35
CA ARG A 152 12.87 -13.10 0.02
C ARG A 152 11.65 -13.94 0.36
N VAL A 153 10.50 -13.65 -0.25
CA VAL A 153 9.28 -14.46 -0.08
C VAL A 153 9.52 -15.88 -0.60
N PHE A 154 10.20 -16.04 -1.72
CA PHE A 154 10.51 -17.36 -2.30
C PHE A 154 11.63 -18.14 -1.56
N ARG A 155 12.40 -17.48 -0.69
CA ARG A 155 13.51 -18.10 0.05
C ARG A 155 13.07 -18.70 1.40
N LYS A 156 11.85 -18.43 1.86
CA LYS A 156 11.32 -18.90 3.16
C LYS A 156 10.48 -20.19 3.06
N TYR A 157 10.38 -20.74 1.88
CA TYR A 157 9.73 -22.02 1.60
C TYR A 157 10.77 -22.91 0.85
#